data_3a31d32bcfac0f6d0dd95041059a051f
#
_entry.id   3a31d32bcfac0f6d0dd95041059a051f
#
_cell.length_a   1.000
_cell.length_b   1.000
_cell.length_c   1.000
_cell.angle_alpha   90.00
_cell.angle_beta   90.00
_cell.angle_gamma   90.00
#
_symmetry.space_group_name_H-M   'P 1'
#
loop_
_entity.id
_entity.type
_entity.pdbx_description
1 polymer ?
#
loop_
_entity_poly.entity_id
_entity_poly.type
_entity_poly.pdbx_seq_one_letter_code
_entity_poly.pdbx_strand_id
1 'polypeptide(L)'
;MSYQDINAATIDRWIKKEDWEWERAISHEEYIKALNGDWEVKLAPVKFVPHEWFGDLKGKKLLGLASGRGQQIPIFTALGADCTVLDYSDEQLVSEKMVAERENYKVNIVKADMTKALPFEDESFDIIFHLISNCYIESVEPVFKECHRFLKKCGILLCKLNTIINYVLDENEEKIVFSMPFNPLKNEEHKEFLKKNGLWLPIFT
;
A
#
# COMPACT_ATOMS: atom_id res chain seq x y z
N MET A 1 -19.81 -12.41 1.72
CA MET A 1 -18.51 -11.80 2.12
C MET A 1 -17.72 -11.65 0.84
N SER A 2 -17.31 -10.43 0.51
CA SER A 2 -16.52 -10.18 -0.69
C SER A 2 -15.06 -10.60 -0.48
N TYR A 3 -14.26 -10.71 -1.56
CA TYR A 3 -12.85 -11.03 -1.39
C TYR A 3 -12.11 -9.89 -0.67
N GLN A 4 -12.56 -8.65 -0.82
CA GLN A 4 -12.00 -7.50 -0.11
C GLN A 4 -12.19 -7.64 1.41
N ASP A 5 -13.37 -8.11 1.85
CA ASP A 5 -13.64 -8.37 3.27
C ASP A 5 -12.73 -9.46 3.83
N ILE A 6 -12.48 -10.52 3.04
CA ILE A 6 -11.59 -11.61 3.41
C ILE A 6 -10.15 -11.11 3.53
N ASN A 7 -9.70 -10.30 2.56
CA ASN A 7 -8.37 -9.71 2.56
C ASN A 7 -8.18 -8.80 3.77
N ALA A 8 -9.12 -7.88 4.04
CA ALA A 8 -9.07 -6.99 5.19
C ALA A 8 -9.01 -7.78 6.51
N ALA A 9 -9.89 -8.76 6.70
CA ALA A 9 -9.89 -9.60 7.89
C ALA A 9 -8.58 -10.41 8.06
N THR A 10 -7.94 -10.79 6.97
CA THR A 10 -6.66 -11.48 7.00
C THR A 10 -5.54 -10.55 7.39
N ILE A 11 -5.46 -9.35 6.82
CA ILE A 11 -4.51 -8.30 7.18
C ILE A 11 -4.69 -7.91 8.65
N ASP A 12 -5.92 -7.66 9.09
CA ASP A 12 -6.23 -7.35 10.49
C ASP A 12 -5.73 -8.43 11.45
N ARG A 13 -5.83 -9.69 11.05
CA ARG A 13 -5.35 -10.84 11.84
C ARG A 13 -3.84 -10.92 11.91
N TRP A 14 -3.13 -10.61 10.82
CA TRP A 14 -1.67 -10.56 10.79
C TRP A 14 -1.14 -9.43 11.68
N ILE A 15 -1.74 -8.25 11.57
CA ILE A 15 -1.39 -7.10 12.40
C ILE A 15 -1.52 -7.42 13.90
N LYS A 16 -2.62 -8.06 14.31
CA LYS A 16 -2.86 -8.44 15.72
C LYS A 16 -1.87 -9.46 16.27
N LYS A 17 -1.28 -10.27 15.41
CA LYS A 17 -0.30 -11.29 15.83
C LYS A 17 1.13 -10.74 15.96
N GLU A 18 1.36 -9.49 15.53
CA GLU A 18 2.69 -8.84 15.53
C GLU A 18 3.79 -9.61 14.78
N ASP A 19 3.41 -10.57 13.92
CA ASP A 19 4.33 -11.52 13.28
C ASP A 19 4.89 -11.03 11.94
N TRP A 20 4.52 -9.82 11.51
CA TRP A 20 4.90 -9.37 10.18
C TRP A 20 5.78 -8.12 10.25
N GLU A 21 7.07 -8.34 10.10
CA GLU A 21 8.11 -7.29 10.14
C GLU A 21 7.87 -6.13 9.13
N TRP A 22 7.22 -6.44 8.02
CA TRP A 22 6.87 -5.48 6.95
C TRP A 22 5.80 -4.46 7.35
N GLU A 23 5.12 -4.68 8.46
CA GLU A 23 3.95 -3.89 8.86
C GLU A 23 4.17 -3.13 10.17
N ARG A 24 5.40 -2.95 10.59
CA ARG A 24 5.67 -2.14 11.77
C ARG A 24 5.53 -0.65 11.45
N ALA A 25 4.69 0.05 12.23
CA ALA A 25 4.64 1.50 12.21
C ALA A 25 6.03 2.11 12.51
N ILE A 26 6.32 3.28 11.98
CA ILE A 26 7.60 3.95 12.27
C ILE A 26 7.74 4.23 13.77
N SER A 27 8.97 4.25 14.24
CA SER A 27 9.32 4.67 15.60
C SER A 27 9.27 6.20 15.74
N HIS A 28 9.24 6.68 16.98
CA HIS A 28 9.39 8.11 17.27
C HIS A 28 10.72 8.67 16.73
N GLU A 29 11.80 7.89 16.85
CA GLU A 29 13.12 8.30 16.36
C GLU A 29 13.13 8.51 14.83
N GLU A 30 12.50 7.60 14.07
CA GLU A 30 12.37 7.72 12.61
C GLU A 30 11.56 8.97 12.23
N TYR A 31 10.48 9.26 12.97
CA TYR A 31 9.69 10.47 12.76
C TYR A 31 10.51 11.75 13.02
N ILE A 32 11.28 11.79 14.10
CA ILE A 32 12.16 12.93 14.41
C ILE A 32 13.27 13.09 13.37
N LYS A 33 13.84 12.01 12.85
CA LYS A 33 14.77 12.07 11.71
C LYS A 33 14.14 12.73 10.49
N ALA A 34 12.93 12.32 10.15
CA ALA A 34 12.20 12.91 9.02
C ALA A 34 11.93 14.41 9.20
N LEU A 35 11.55 14.86 10.41
CA LEU A 35 11.41 16.28 10.74
C LEU A 35 12.71 17.09 10.53
N ASN A 36 13.87 16.45 10.69
CA ASN A 36 15.20 17.06 10.49
C ASN A 36 15.72 16.90 9.05
N GLY A 37 14.91 16.36 8.12
CA GLY A 37 15.28 16.19 6.73
C GLY A 37 16.06 14.89 6.42
N ASP A 38 16.26 14.03 7.41
CA ASP A 38 16.83 12.69 7.24
C ASP A 38 15.71 11.66 7.17
N TRP A 39 15.33 11.28 5.95
CA TRP A 39 14.19 10.42 5.71
C TRP A 39 14.38 9.51 4.50
N GLU A 40 13.75 8.38 4.56
CA GLU A 40 13.65 7.46 3.44
C GLU A 40 12.30 6.75 3.45
N VAL A 41 11.75 6.48 2.27
CA VAL A 41 10.53 5.67 2.10
C VAL A 41 10.78 4.57 1.10
N LYS A 42 10.20 3.42 1.37
CA LYS A 42 10.29 2.25 0.50
C LYS A 42 9.02 2.11 -0.31
N LEU A 43 9.18 1.91 -1.61
CA LEU A 43 8.11 1.45 -2.50
C LEU A 43 8.22 -0.07 -2.73
N ALA A 44 9.40 -0.61 -2.48
CA ALA A 44 9.73 -2.03 -2.57
C ALA A 44 10.54 -2.46 -1.33
N PRO A 45 10.57 -3.75 -0.96
CA PRO A 45 11.22 -4.24 0.24
C PRO A 45 12.66 -3.78 0.44
N VAL A 46 13.42 -3.75 -0.64
CA VAL A 46 14.88 -3.55 -0.60
C VAL A 46 15.33 -2.25 -1.27
N LYS A 47 14.40 -1.39 -1.71
CA LYS A 47 14.77 -0.21 -2.50
C LYS A 47 14.03 1.03 -2.02
N PHE A 48 14.78 2.05 -1.67
CA PHE A 48 14.26 3.36 -1.35
C PHE A 48 13.86 4.12 -2.61
N VAL A 49 12.85 4.98 -2.47
CA VAL A 49 12.41 5.87 -3.56
C VAL A 49 13.35 7.07 -3.60
N PRO A 50 13.89 7.44 -4.76
CA PRO A 50 14.69 8.63 -4.91
C PRO A 50 13.93 9.89 -4.47
N HIS A 51 14.55 10.74 -3.66
CA HIS A 51 13.89 11.95 -3.13
C HIS A 51 13.44 12.91 -4.24
N GLU A 52 14.19 12.99 -5.32
CA GLU A 52 13.89 13.83 -6.47
C GLU A 52 12.56 13.49 -7.16
N TRP A 53 12.01 12.27 -6.94
CA TRP A 53 10.70 11.89 -7.48
C TRP A 53 9.55 12.60 -6.76
N PHE A 54 9.76 13.02 -5.52
CA PHE A 54 8.73 13.71 -4.74
C PHE A 54 8.78 15.23 -4.91
N GLY A 55 9.97 15.79 -5.25
CA GLY A 55 10.21 17.22 -5.21
C GLY A 55 10.00 17.82 -3.81
N ASP A 56 9.60 19.08 -3.74
CA ASP A 56 9.24 19.70 -2.46
C ASP A 56 7.86 19.23 -2.01
N LEU A 57 7.80 18.58 -0.85
CA LEU A 57 6.57 18.05 -0.25
C LEU A 57 5.78 19.09 0.54
N LYS A 58 6.39 20.22 0.89
CA LYS A 58 5.72 21.23 1.73
C LYS A 58 4.44 21.77 1.09
N GLY A 59 3.33 21.57 1.78
CA GLY A 59 2.01 22.00 1.33
C GLY A 59 1.41 21.18 0.18
N LYS A 60 2.08 20.13 -0.29
CA LYS A 60 1.52 19.20 -1.27
C LYS A 60 0.42 18.36 -0.65
N LYS A 61 -0.68 18.18 -1.38
CA LYS A 61 -1.72 17.21 -1.02
C LYS A 61 -1.30 15.81 -1.48
N LEU A 62 -1.10 14.92 -0.50
CA LEU A 62 -0.62 13.57 -0.75
C LEU A 62 -1.65 12.54 -0.30
N LEU A 63 -1.99 11.61 -1.18
CA LEU A 63 -2.81 10.45 -0.85
C LEU A 63 -1.94 9.20 -0.71
N GLY A 64 -1.96 8.60 0.48
CA GLY A 64 -1.54 7.21 0.68
C GLY A 64 -2.70 6.28 0.34
N LEU A 65 -2.64 5.64 -0.82
CA LEU A 65 -3.69 4.76 -1.30
C LEU A 65 -3.40 3.30 -0.92
N ALA A 66 -4.27 2.71 -0.12
CA ALA A 66 -4.07 1.40 0.52
C ALA A 66 -2.68 1.34 1.21
N SER A 67 -2.42 2.35 2.02
CA SER A 67 -1.13 2.66 2.64
C SER A 67 -1.29 3.05 4.10
N GLY A 68 -2.17 2.37 4.82
CA GLY A 68 -2.33 2.54 6.27
C GLY A 68 -1.11 2.04 7.04
N ARG A 69 -1.23 1.88 8.36
CA ARG A 69 -0.22 1.36 9.28
C ARG A 69 0.72 2.38 9.91
N GLY A 70 0.80 3.63 9.45
CA GLY A 70 1.70 4.62 10.04
C GLY A 70 3.16 4.37 9.69
N GLN A 71 3.44 4.04 8.45
CA GLN A 71 4.80 3.82 7.93
C GLN A 71 5.30 5.01 7.11
N GLN A 72 4.71 5.28 5.97
CA GLN A 72 5.18 6.31 5.05
C GLN A 72 4.50 7.66 5.27
N ILE A 73 3.21 7.63 5.60
CA ILE A 73 2.40 8.85 5.81
C ILE A 73 2.97 9.75 6.91
N PRO A 74 3.42 9.23 8.08
CA PRO A 74 4.07 10.07 9.07
C PRO A 74 5.31 10.80 8.53
N ILE A 75 6.11 10.12 7.70
CA ILE A 75 7.30 10.72 7.08
C ILE A 75 6.89 11.87 6.16
N PHE A 76 5.93 11.66 5.27
CA PHE A 76 5.46 12.72 4.37
C PHE A 76 4.85 13.89 5.13
N THR A 77 4.16 13.62 6.24
CA THR A 77 3.61 14.65 7.12
C THR A 77 4.71 15.43 7.82
N ALA A 78 5.77 14.78 8.30
CA ALA A 78 6.95 15.42 8.87
C ALA A 78 7.64 16.37 7.88
N LEU A 79 7.59 16.05 6.59
CA LEU A 79 8.11 16.87 5.48
C LEU A 79 7.15 17.97 5.03
N GLY A 80 6.02 18.13 5.70
CA GLY A 80 5.06 19.22 5.50
C GLY A 80 3.99 18.97 4.44
N ALA A 81 3.80 17.73 4.00
CA ALA A 81 2.67 17.37 3.14
C ALA A 81 1.35 17.37 3.91
N ASP A 82 0.25 17.75 3.23
CA ASP A 82 -1.12 17.59 3.69
C ASP A 82 -1.60 16.19 3.27
N CYS A 83 -1.55 15.25 4.22
CA CYS A 83 -1.72 13.85 3.95
C CYS A 83 -3.15 13.35 4.19
N THR A 84 -3.63 12.56 3.24
CA THR A 84 -4.80 11.69 3.38
C THR A 84 -4.36 10.25 3.27
N VAL A 85 -4.84 9.38 4.14
CA VAL A 85 -4.65 7.93 4.02
C VAL A 85 -5.99 7.26 3.73
N LEU A 86 -5.99 6.34 2.78
CA LEU A 86 -7.13 5.47 2.50
C LEU A 86 -6.69 4.03 2.64
N ASP A 87 -7.46 3.26 3.42
CA ASP A 87 -7.29 1.81 3.51
C ASP A 87 -8.64 1.14 3.73
N TYR A 88 -8.72 -0.16 3.52
CA TYR A 88 -9.92 -0.96 3.76
C TYR A 88 -9.83 -1.76 5.07
N SER A 89 -8.63 -2.00 5.59
CA SER A 89 -8.37 -2.69 6.86
C SER A 89 -8.56 -1.74 8.04
N ASP A 90 -9.36 -2.14 9.03
CA ASP A 90 -9.58 -1.36 10.24
C ASP A 90 -8.30 -1.23 11.07
N GLU A 91 -7.53 -2.30 11.20
CA GLU A 91 -6.30 -2.30 12.01
C GLU A 91 -5.20 -1.43 11.37
N GLN A 92 -5.14 -1.37 10.03
CA GLN A 92 -4.25 -0.45 9.33
C GLN A 92 -4.58 1.02 9.67
N LEU A 93 -5.85 1.38 9.65
CA LEU A 93 -6.30 2.74 9.96
C LEU A 93 -6.16 3.08 11.44
N VAL A 94 -6.42 2.11 12.34
CA VAL A 94 -6.18 2.29 13.78
C VAL A 94 -4.70 2.54 14.06
N SER A 95 -3.80 1.79 13.43
CA SER A 95 -2.36 2.00 13.58
C SER A 95 -1.93 3.37 13.07
N GLU A 96 -2.42 3.81 11.91
CA GLU A 96 -2.14 5.15 11.39
C GLU A 96 -2.57 6.24 12.39
N LYS A 97 -3.78 6.11 12.94
CA LYS A 97 -4.30 7.04 13.93
C LYS A 97 -3.45 7.07 15.20
N MET A 98 -3.03 5.91 15.70
CA MET A 98 -2.15 5.82 16.88
C MET A 98 -0.82 6.55 16.66
N VAL A 99 -0.21 6.40 15.48
CA VAL A 99 1.03 7.13 15.16
C VAL A 99 0.76 8.62 15.07
N ALA A 100 -0.33 9.05 14.44
CA ALA A 100 -0.69 10.45 14.32
C ALA A 100 -0.90 11.10 15.70
N GLU A 101 -1.57 10.39 16.63
CA GLU A 101 -1.76 10.84 18.01
C GLU A 101 -0.43 10.88 18.78
N ARG A 102 0.42 9.88 18.65
CA ARG A 102 1.73 9.82 19.30
C ARG A 102 2.64 10.96 18.86
N GLU A 103 2.70 11.23 17.57
CA GLU A 103 3.59 12.24 16.98
C GLU A 103 2.92 13.63 16.85
N ASN A 104 1.65 13.74 17.24
CA ASN A 104 0.87 14.98 17.23
C ASN A 104 0.81 15.67 15.85
N TYR A 105 0.62 14.89 14.78
CA TYR A 105 0.36 15.44 13.44
C TYR A 105 -1.10 15.21 13.00
N LYS A 106 -1.51 15.95 11.98
CA LYS A 106 -2.85 15.81 11.38
C LYS A 106 -2.78 14.97 10.12
N VAL A 107 -3.71 14.05 9.98
CA VAL A 107 -3.91 13.23 8.78
C VAL A 107 -5.41 13.00 8.58
N ASN A 108 -5.87 13.05 7.34
CA ASN A 108 -7.23 12.66 7.01
C ASN A 108 -7.27 11.15 6.77
N ILE A 109 -8.10 10.43 7.53
CA ILE A 109 -8.21 8.96 7.46
C ILE A 109 -9.54 8.59 6.81
N VAL A 110 -9.48 7.82 5.73
CA VAL A 110 -10.65 7.40 4.94
C VAL A 110 -10.68 5.87 4.85
N LYS A 111 -11.76 5.25 5.34
CA LYS A 111 -12.02 3.82 5.11
C LYS A 111 -12.80 3.66 3.82
N ALA A 112 -12.19 3.06 2.80
CA ALA A 112 -12.85 2.77 1.54
C ALA A 112 -12.17 1.63 0.78
N ASP A 113 -12.95 0.95 -0.05
CA ASP A 113 -12.48 -0.05 -1.00
C ASP A 113 -11.94 0.65 -2.25
N MET A 114 -10.64 0.55 -2.50
CA MET A 114 -9.98 1.21 -3.63
C MET A 114 -10.45 0.74 -5.00
N THR A 115 -11.19 -0.38 -5.07
CA THR A 115 -11.76 -0.90 -6.32
C THR A 115 -13.09 -0.26 -6.70
N LYS A 116 -13.62 0.63 -5.84
CA LYS A 116 -14.89 1.36 -6.01
C LYS A 116 -14.62 2.84 -6.31
N ALA A 117 -15.69 3.55 -6.67
CA ALA A 117 -15.63 5.01 -6.73
C ALA A 117 -15.23 5.59 -5.36
N LEU A 118 -14.21 6.41 -5.35
CA LEU A 118 -13.64 6.97 -4.13
C LEU A 118 -14.19 8.37 -3.83
N PRO A 119 -14.32 8.74 -2.54
CA PRO A 119 -14.96 9.99 -2.12
C PRO A 119 -14.03 11.20 -2.23
N PHE A 120 -13.31 11.31 -3.34
CA PHE A 120 -12.41 12.44 -3.60
C PHE A 120 -12.86 13.22 -4.84
N GLU A 121 -12.62 14.53 -4.79
CA GLU A 121 -12.87 15.40 -5.94
C GLU A 121 -11.82 15.20 -7.04
N ASP A 122 -12.16 15.55 -8.26
CA ASP A 122 -11.23 15.55 -9.37
C ASP A 122 -10.07 16.51 -9.09
N GLU A 123 -8.88 16.20 -9.58
CA GLU A 123 -7.68 17.04 -9.47
C GLU A 123 -7.39 17.52 -8.01
N SER A 124 -7.61 16.67 -7.01
CA SER A 124 -7.48 17.02 -5.60
C SER A 124 -6.09 16.76 -5.00
N PHE A 125 -5.29 15.85 -5.57
CA PHE A 125 -3.98 15.47 -5.04
C PHE A 125 -2.82 15.79 -5.97
N ASP A 126 -1.71 16.23 -5.37
CA ASP A 126 -0.45 16.46 -6.09
C ASP A 126 0.33 15.14 -6.26
N ILE A 127 0.25 14.26 -5.26
CA ILE A 127 0.97 12.98 -5.23
C ILE A 127 0.03 11.89 -4.73
N ILE A 128 0.07 10.74 -5.39
CA ILE A 128 -0.51 9.49 -4.88
C ILE A 128 0.64 8.51 -4.65
N PHE A 129 0.74 8.04 -3.41
CA PHE A 129 1.68 7.00 -3.02
C PHE A 129 0.92 5.70 -2.81
N HIS A 130 1.16 4.73 -3.69
CA HIS A 130 0.44 3.47 -3.72
C HIS A 130 1.43 2.30 -3.71
N LEU A 131 1.54 1.65 -2.56
CA LEU A 131 2.42 0.51 -2.36
C LEU A 131 1.96 -0.72 -3.17
N ILE A 132 2.39 -1.88 -2.75
CA ILE A 132 2.18 -3.16 -3.41
C ILE A 132 0.73 -3.67 -3.39
N SER A 133 -0.20 -2.96 -2.78
CA SER A 133 -1.57 -3.42 -2.51
C SER A 133 -2.39 -3.82 -3.75
N ASN A 134 -1.89 -3.53 -4.95
CA ASN A 134 -2.45 -4.04 -6.21
C ASN A 134 -2.50 -5.58 -6.30
N CYS A 135 -1.68 -6.28 -5.52
CA CYS A 135 -1.72 -7.75 -5.47
C CYS A 135 -2.98 -8.31 -4.79
N TYR A 136 -3.75 -7.46 -4.10
CA TYR A 136 -4.99 -7.85 -3.40
C TYR A 136 -6.26 -7.57 -4.19
N ILE A 137 -6.17 -7.19 -5.46
CA ILE A 137 -7.33 -6.87 -6.30
C ILE A 137 -7.31 -7.63 -7.63
N GLU A 138 -8.48 -7.89 -8.17
CA GLU A 138 -8.64 -8.62 -9.44
C GLU A 138 -8.28 -7.80 -10.67
N SER A 139 -8.46 -6.49 -10.61
CA SER A 139 -8.16 -5.56 -11.70
C SER A 139 -7.63 -4.23 -11.17
N VAL A 140 -6.52 -3.79 -11.73
CA VAL A 140 -5.90 -2.49 -11.41
C VAL A 140 -6.55 -1.33 -12.18
N GLU A 141 -7.27 -1.63 -13.26
CA GLU A 141 -7.83 -0.60 -14.16
C GLU A 141 -8.78 0.38 -13.46
N PRO A 142 -9.75 -0.06 -12.62
CA PRO A 142 -10.59 0.87 -11.88
C PRO A 142 -9.79 1.77 -10.94
N VAL A 143 -8.78 1.20 -10.26
CA VAL A 143 -7.92 1.95 -9.33
C VAL A 143 -7.14 3.03 -10.06
N PHE A 144 -6.54 2.71 -11.20
CA PHE A 144 -5.78 3.69 -11.98
C PHE A 144 -6.66 4.75 -12.64
N LYS A 145 -7.90 4.43 -13.00
CA LYS A 145 -8.88 5.43 -13.46
C LYS A 145 -9.20 6.43 -12.35
N GLU A 146 -9.44 5.96 -11.13
CA GLU A 146 -9.65 6.83 -9.98
C GLU A 146 -8.39 7.65 -9.66
N CYS A 147 -7.21 7.03 -9.64
CA CYS A 147 -5.96 7.78 -9.46
C CYS A 147 -5.80 8.89 -10.50
N HIS A 148 -6.08 8.62 -11.77
CA HIS A 148 -6.05 9.64 -12.83
C HIS A 148 -7.06 10.75 -12.58
N ARG A 149 -8.26 10.41 -12.10
CA ARG A 149 -9.33 11.38 -11.87
C ARG A 149 -8.95 12.39 -10.79
N PHE A 150 -8.41 11.94 -9.66
CA PHE A 150 -8.09 12.85 -8.56
C PHE A 150 -6.65 13.32 -8.50
N LEU A 151 -5.78 12.90 -9.41
CA LEU A 151 -4.49 13.56 -9.60
C LEU A 151 -4.67 14.89 -10.31
N LYS A 152 -4.05 15.93 -9.77
CA LYS A 152 -3.91 17.23 -10.43
C LYS A 152 -3.13 17.10 -11.74
N LYS A 153 -3.30 18.06 -12.63
CA LYS A 153 -2.43 18.19 -13.80
C LYS A 153 -0.96 18.24 -13.36
N CYS A 154 -0.11 17.42 -13.95
CA CYS A 154 1.28 17.21 -13.57
C CYS A 154 1.47 16.56 -12.17
N GLY A 155 0.42 16.01 -11.57
CA GLY A 155 0.52 15.19 -10.36
C GLY A 155 1.20 13.85 -10.64
N ILE A 156 1.73 13.23 -9.61
CA ILE A 156 2.56 12.02 -9.72
C ILE A 156 1.89 10.84 -9.01
N LEU A 157 1.76 9.72 -9.70
CA LEU A 157 1.45 8.42 -9.10
C LEU A 157 2.75 7.62 -8.92
N LEU A 158 3.13 7.40 -7.68
CA LEU A 158 4.20 6.46 -7.30
C LEU A 158 3.56 5.13 -6.91
N CYS A 159 3.76 4.12 -7.73
CA CYS A 159 3.11 2.83 -7.55
C CYS A 159 4.08 1.67 -7.76
N LYS A 160 3.95 0.63 -6.92
CA LYS A 160 4.61 -0.65 -7.14
C LYS A 160 3.60 -1.69 -7.62
N LEU A 161 3.95 -2.40 -8.66
CA LEU A 161 3.24 -3.59 -9.13
C LEU A 161 4.04 -4.84 -8.77
N ASN A 162 3.36 -5.87 -8.29
CA ASN A 162 4.00 -7.16 -8.10
C ASN A 162 4.17 -7.85 -9.45
N THR A 163 5.30 -8.49 -9.65
CA THR A 163 5.52 -9.29 -10.86
C THR A 163 4.96 -10.70 -10.68
N ILE A 164 4.36 -11.23 -11.74
CA ILE A 164 3.83 -12.59 -11.75
C ILE A 164 4.93 -13.64 -11.51
N ILE A 165 6.19 -13.32 -11.80
CA ILE A 165 7.33 -14.22 -11.60
C ILE A 165 7.43 -14.66 -10.14
N ASN A 166 7.14 -13.79 -9.18
CA ASN A 166 7.21 -14.12 -7.75
C ASN A 166 6.28 -15.28 -7.35
N TYR A 167 5.23 -15.55 -8.14
CA TYR A 167 4.26 -16.61 -7.86
C TYR A 167 4.57 -17.93 -8.53
N VAL A 168 5.61 -18.00 -9.36
CA VAL A 168 6.02 -19.22 -10.08
C VAL A 168 7.40 -19.71 -9.67
N LEU A 169 8.03 -19.04 -8.68
CA LEU A 169 9.29 -19.43 -8.07
C LEU A 169 9.08 -20.44 -6.93
N ASP A 170 10.11 -21.21 -6.61
CA ASP A 170 10.16 -22.02 -5.41
C ASP A 170 10.31 -21.15 -4.13
N GLU A 171 10.28 -21.81 -2.96
CA GLU A 171 10.37 -21.13 -1.65
C GLU A 171 11.68 -20.34 -1.45
N ASN A 172 12.73 -20.68 -2.19
CA ASN A 172 14.02 -20.02 -2.13
C ASN A 172 14.18 -18.93 -3.21
N GLU A 173 13.17 -18.72 -4.06
CA GLU A 173 13.19 -17.79 -5.18
C GLU A 173 14.29 -18.10 -6.22
N GLU A 174 14.76 -19.36 -6.29
CA GLU A 174 15.85 -19.79 -7.16
C GLU A 174 15.40 -20.44 -8.46
N LYS A 175 14.25 -21.09 -8.47
CA LYS A 175 13.78 -21.90 -9.60
C LYS A 175 12.34 -21.60 -9.96
N ILE A 176 12.06 -21.56 -11.26
CA ILE A 176 10.69 -21.54 -11.76
C ILE A 176 10.10 -22.95 -11.63
N VAL A 177 9.06 -23.08 -10.81
CA VAL A 177 8.38 -24.34 -10.50
C VAL A 177 7.01 -24.46 -11.16
N PHE A 178 6.56 -23.42 -11.84
CA PHE A 178 5.33 -23.42 -12.62
C PHE A 178 5.50 -22.68 -13.94
N SER A 179 4.90 -23.19 -15.01
CA SER A 179 5.03 -22.61 -16.35
C SER A 179 4.11 -21.40 -16.57
N MET A 180 4.54 -20.48 -17.42
CA MET A 180 3.72 -19.37 -17.89
C MET A 180 2.85 -19.78 -19.09
N PRO A 181 1.66 -19.19 -19.30
CA PRO A 181 1.06 -18.09 -18.55
C PRO A 181 0.43 -18.55 -17.22
N PHE A 182 0.64 -17.78 -16.17
CA PHE A 182 0.13 -18.06 -14.84
C PHE A 182 -1.02 -17.09 -14.50
N ASN A 183 -2.23 -17.62 -14.29
CA ASN A 183 -3.39 -16.81 -13.93
C ASN A 183 -4.32 -17.58 -12.97
N PRO A 184 -4.12 -17.45 -11.65
CA PRO A 184 -4.90 -18.17 -10.66
C PRO A 184 -6.35 -17.67 -10.52
N LEU A 185 -6.68 -16.51 -11.07
CA LEU A 185 -8.06 -16.00 -11.10
C LEU A 185 -8.95 -16.73 -12.13
N LYS A 186 -8.34 -17.29 -13.17
CA LYS A 186 -9.05 -17.89 -14.30
C LYS A 186 -8.76 -19.40 -14.49
N ASN A 187 -7.87 -19.96 -13.70
CA ASN A 187 -7.41 -21.34 -13.85
C ASN A 187 -7.29 -22.02 -12.48
N GLU A 188 -8.07 -23.07 -12.24
CA GLU A 188 -8.11 -23.79 -10.97
C GLU A 188 -6.79 -24.51 -10.66
N GLU A 189 -6.07 -25.03 -11.65
CA GLU A 189 -4.77 -25.67 -11.45
C GLU A 189 -3.75 -24.65 -10.90
N HIS A 190 -3.75 -23.42 -11.44
CA HIS A 190 -2.91 -22.32 -10.94
C HIS A 190 -3.28 -21.90 -9.52
N LYS A 191 -4.57 -21.91 -9.22
CA LYS A 191 -5.09 -21.61 -7.89
C LYS A 191 -4.70 -22.67 -6.86
N GLU A 192 -4.86 -23.94 -7.21
CA GLU A 192 -4.44 -25.06 -6.36
C GLU A 192 -2.93 -25.08 -6.15
N PHE A 193 -2.14 -24.74 -7.19
CA PHE A 193 -0.70 -24.60 -7.07
C PHE A 193 -0.32 -23.52 -6.03
N LEU A 194 -0.94 -22.34 -6.06
CA LEU A 194 -0.72 -21.30 -5.05
C LEU A 194 -1.06 -21.78 -3.64
N LYS A 195 -2.22 -22.41 -3.47
CA LYS A 195 -2.65 -22.94 -2.17
C LYS A 195 -1.66 -23.97 -1.61
N LYS A 196 -1.20 -24.89 -2.47
CA LYS A 196 -0.29 -25.98 -2.08
C LYS A 196 1.08 -25.44 -1.62
N ASN A 197 1.54 -24.35 -2.22
CA ASN A 197 2.85 -23.75 -1.93
C ASN A 197 2.80 -22.63 -0.88
N GLY A 198 1.66 -22.49 -0.19
CA GLY A 198 1.52 -21.46 0.86
C GLY A 198 1.55 -20.02 0.35
N LEU A 199 1.60 -19.83 -0.97
CA LEU A 199 1.56 -18.52 -1.62
C LEU A 199 0.10 -18.01 -1.66
N TRP A 200 -0.45 -17.81 -0.47
CA TRP A 200 -1.81 -17.35 -0.31
C TRP A 200 -1.90 -15.88 -0.68
N LEU A 201 -2.42 -15.63 -1.86
CA LEU A 201 -3.13 -14.40 -2.07
C LEU A 201 -4.49 -14.56 -1.38
N PRO A 202 -4.85 -13.72 -0.41
CA PRO A 202 -6.16 -13.80 0.28
C PRO A 202 -7.37 -13.75 -0.65
N ILE A 203 -7.16 -13.41 -1.91
CA ILE A 203 -8.15 -13.35 -2.99
C ILE A 203 -8.79 -14.73 -3.32
N PHE A 204 -8.18 -15.85 -2.88
CA PHE A 204 -8.54 -17.20 -3.34
C PHE A 204 -9.16 -18.11 -2.26
N THR A 205 -9.54 -17.57 -1.11
CA THR A 205 -10.20 -18.36 -0.05
C THR A 205 -11.73 -18.34 -0.17
#